data_9d972a56c248a30cb2a68ac6407df38b
#
_entry.id   9d972a56c248a30cb2a68ac6407df38b
#
_cell.length_a   1.000
_cell.length_b   1.000
_cell.length_c   1.000
_cell.angle_alpha   90.00
_cell.angle_beta   90.00
_cell.angle_gamma   90.00
#
_symmetry.space_group_name_H-M   'P 1'
#
loop_
_entity.id
_entity.type
_entity.pdbx_description
1 polymer ?
#
loop_
_entity_poly.entity_id
_entity_poly.type
_entity_poly.pdbx_seq_one_letter_code
_entity_poly.pdbx_strand_id
1 'polypeptide(L)'
;MKRRCLSLLTFLAAAYKVFILFSLILIPYCLFSQTSSAPYKLDSDLTHVNQSITVIPKGFLITNVKIVDGTGSPAFKGAVRIVGNKIKDIGSLKPYAGEEVINGMGKILAPGFIDSHSHLDGSLSKKPEAIAALNQGITTIIAGQDGGSNAVDSIKARLKIKPAAVNLATYTGHTTLRATVMGEKNLGRPALQIEIDSMKILLDGEMQKGSLGLSGGLEYDRAFFSSRDEVLQLAKEAAKYGGRFISHIRSEDVAQDDALDEIENIGKEAKLPVQVSHIKTALKDKWGNAPLILHHFQEVRQAGVDITADCYPYSFWMSTIKVLFPKKDYTNLQSAQYSVEHLFDPALSTMVKFAPDTIYKGKTVAEIAALRKETAAETLIYLVAASHEFEKKYPHYKEGIEQITGASMNEDDVTTFLTWAHTNFCTDGGDGGHPRSYGSFTRILGRYVRERKALTLEQAINKMTGLAAGHTGIKNRGTIASGKYADLVLFDPQTVIDKATIQNPAALSEGIIKVWVNGECVYQDQQSTKHYPGVFISR
;
A
#
# COMPACT_ATOMS: atom_id res chain seq x y z
N MET A 1 -30.45 31.13 -53.82
CA MET A 1 -29.54 32.29 -53.81
C MET A 1 -28.27 31.85 -53.07
N LYS A 2 -27.26 31.39 -53.81
CA LYS A 2 -26.07 32.13 -54.23
C LYS A 2 -25.42 32.85 -53.04
N ARG A 3 -24.29 32.48 -52.59
CA ARG A 3 -22.86 32.43 -52.98
C ARG A 3 -22.10 32.56 -51.69
N ARG A 4 -20.96 32.07 -51.36
CA ARG A 4 -19.69 31.63 -52.01
C ARG A 4 -18.89 30.99 -50.89
N CYS A 5 -18.34 29.81 -50.97
CA CYS A 5 -17.12 29.38 -51.68
C CYS A 5 -15.82 30.07 -51.25
N LEU A 6 -14.93 29.25 -50.82
CA LEU A 6 -13.47 29.21 -51.07
C LEU A 6 -12.58 30.14 -50.27
N SER A 7 -11.69 29.56 -49.56
CA SER A 7 -10.20 29.62 -49.68
C SER A 7 -9.60 29.24 -48.34
N LEU A 8 -8.57 28.54 -48.10
CA LEU A 8 -7.48 28.04 -48.95
C LEU A 8 -6.74 26.95 -48.22
N LEU A 9 -6.62 25.79 -48.81
CA LEU A 9 -5.40 25.01 -48.68
C LEU A 9 -4.23 25.92 -49.11
N THR A 10 -3.19 25.96 -48.33
CA THR A 10 -1.76 26.04 -48.71
C THR A 10 -0.97 26.45 -47.46
N PHE A 11 -0.23 25.55 -46.89
CA PHE A 11 1.18 25.69 -46.56
C PHE A 11 1.69 24.33 -46.12
N LEU A 12 1.90 23.49 -47.10
CA LEU A 12 2.79 22.34 -47.06
C LEU A 12 4.14 22.78 -47.66
N ALA A 13 5.21 22.24 -47.04
CA ALA A 13 6.55 22.11 -47.63
C ALA A 13 7.42 23.35 -47.78
N ALA A 14 8.36 23.46 -46.84
CA ALA A 14 9.79 23.82 -47.04
C ALA A 14 10.43 23.75 -45.65
N ALA A 15 11.30 22.84 -45.34
CA ALA A 15 12.68 22.75 -45.71
C ALA A 15 13.32 21.46 -45.21
N TYR A 16 13.41 20.52 -46.06
CA TYR A 16 14.46 19.51 -46.04
C TYR A 16 15.53 20.02 -47.00
N LYS A 17 16.73 20.37 -46.52
CA LYS A 17 18.03 20.22 -47.21
C LYS A 17 19.16 20.91 -46.45
N VAL A 18 20.17 20.06 -46.15
CA VAL A 18 21.60 20.33 -46.32
C VAL A 18 22.32 21.01 -45.14
N PHE A 19 23.11 20.26 -44.40
CA PHE A 19 24.57 20.43 -44.46
C PHE A 19 25.29 19.24 -43.83
N ILE A 20 25.80 18.34 -44.71
CA ILE A 20 26.93 17.48 -44.44
C ILE A 20 28.17 18.34 -44.69
N LEU A 21 29.00 18.57 -43.73
CA LEU A 21 30.37 19.05 -43.94
C LEU A 21 31.34 18.18 -43.15
N PHE A 22 32.20 17.52 -43.89
CA PHE A 22 33.41 16.82 -43.52
C PHE A 22 34.34 17.73 -42.70
N SER A 23 34.91 17.18 -41.63
CA SER A 23 36.19 17.64 -41.13
C SER A 23 37.01 16.43 -40.68
N LEU A 24 37.84 15.97 -41.61
CA LEU A 24 39.04 15.19 -41.37
C LEU A 24 40.05 16.08 -40.62
N ILE A 25 40.54 15.66 -39.46
CA ILE A 25 41.73 16.24 -38.85
C ILE A 25 42.70 15.12 -38.54
N LEU A 26 43.75 15.16 -39.27
CA LEU A 26 45.08 14.58 -39.23
C LEU A 26 45.58 14.08 -37.87
N ILE A 27 46.08 12.86 -37.95
CA ILE A 27 47.03 12.26 -36.98
C ILE A 27 48.44 12.72 -37.34
N PRO A 28 49.24 13.26 -36.42
CA PRO A 28 50.70 13.37 -36.65
C PRO A 28 51.39 12.08 -36.18
N TYR A 29 52.04 11.41 -37.12
CA TYR A 29 53.12 10.47 -36.90
C TYR A 29 54.30 11.22 -36.30
N CYS A 30 54.80 10.80 -35.11
CA CYS A 30 56.13 11.15 -34.62
C CYS A 30 57.04 9.93 -34.78
N LEU A 31 58.06 10.13 -35.56
CA LEU A 31 59.13 9.22 -35.86
C LEU A 31 59.99 8.86 -34.64
N PHE A 32 60.37 7.58 -34.60
CA PHE A 32 61.42 7.06 -33.75
C PHE A 32 62.77 7.73 -34.04
N SER A 33 63.51 8.11 -32.96
CA SER A 33 64.94 8.21 -32.99
C SER A 33 65.51 7.21 -31.96
N GLN A 34 66.25 6.27 -32.49
CA GLN A 34 67.12 5.36 -31.70
C GLN A 34 68.29 6.13 -31.14
N THR A 35 68.52 5.99 -29.84
CA THR A 35 69.86 6.16 -29.26
C THR A 35 70.15 4.98 -28.34
N SER A 36 71.37 4.47 -28.53
CA SER A 36 71.95 3.24 -28.04
C SER A 36 72.23 3.16 -26.53
N SER A 37 71.95 2.02 -26.00
CA SER A 37 72.73 1.13 -25.13
C SER A 37 73.47 1.65 -23.91
N ALA A 38 73.03 1.13 -22.73
CA ALA A 38 73.93 0.46 -21.76
C ALA A 38 73.11 -0.47 -20.88
N PRO A 39 73.56 -1.64 -20.49
CA PRO A 39 72.80 -2.61 -19.72
C PRO A 39 72.87 -2.28 -18.22
N TYR A 40 71.73 -1.95 -17.65
CA TYR A 40 71.59 -1.98 -16.20
C TYR A 40 71.31 -3.38 -15.73
N LYS A 41 72.13 -3.87 -14.78
CA LYS A 41 71.92 -5.12 -14.04
C LYS A 41 70.58 -5.04 -13.30
N LEU A 42 69.68 -5.99 -13.53
CA LEU A 42 68.53 -6.25 -12.68
C LEU A 42 69.01 -6.80 -11.35
N ASP A 43 68.81 -6.04 -10.28
CA ASP A 43 68.78 -6.58 -8.93
C ASP A 43 67.48 -7.37 -8.78
N SER A 44 67.63 -8.67 -8.58
CA SER A 44 66.59 -9.63 -8.28
C SER A 44 66.24 -9.56 -6.80
N ASP A 45 65.39 -8.60 -6.38
CA ASP A 45 64.66 -8.66 -5.11
C ASP A 45 63.51 -7.65 -5.09
N LEU A 46 62.47 -7.96 -5.91
CA LEU A 46 61.12 -7.42 -5.69
C LEU A 46 60.15 -8.60 -5.69
N THR A 47 60.05 -9.27 -4.55
CA THR A 47 58.87 -10.04 -4.24
C THR A 47 57.69 -9.11 -4.27
N HIS A 48 57.01 -9.00 -5.41
CA HIS A 48 55.72 -8.39 -5.53
C HIS A 48 54.74 -9.11 -4.61
N VAL A 49 54.53 -8.56 -3.42
CA VAL A 49 53.33 -8.83 -2.63
C VAL A 49 52.17 -8.29 -3.46
N ASN A 50 51.55 -9.17 -4.24
CA ASN A 50 50.23 -8.96 -4.82
C ASN A 50 49.22 -8.85 -3.67
N GLN A 51 49.21 -7.70 -2.98
CA GLN A 51 48.06 -7.34 -2.20
C GLN A 51 46.95 -7.04 -3.21
N SER A 52 46.14 -8.07 -3.50
CA SER A 52 44.81 -7.86 -4.09
C SER A 52 44.11 -6.84 -3.21
N ILE A 53 44.02 -5.61 -3.67
CA ILE A 53 43.15 -4.60 -3.06
C ILE A 53 41.75 -5.16 -3.27
N THR A 54 41.26 -5.90 -2.28
CA THR A 54 39.85 -6.32 -2.23
C THR A 54 39.08 -5.02 -2.03
N VAL A 55 38.55 -4.49 -3.12
CA VAL A 55 37.60 -3.38 -3.04
C VAL A 55 36.42 -3.92 -2.22
N ILE A 56 36.38 -3.56 -0.94
CA ILE A 56 35.26 -3.91 -0.06
C ILE A 56 34.06 -3.16 -0.62
N PRO A 57 33.03 -3.86 -1.15
CA PRO A 57 31.82 -3.19 -1.62
C PRO A 57 31.28 -2.33 -0.47
N LYS A 58 30.82 -1.10 -0.78
CA LYS A 58 30.23 -0.21 0.21
C LYS A 58 29.11 -0.96 0.95
N GLY A 59 29.30 -1.19 2.24
CA GLY A 59 28.40 -1.94 3.10
C GLY A 59 28.60 -1.58 4.56
N PHE A 60 27.76 -2.15 5.42
CA PHE A 60 27.83 -1.94 6.87
C PHE A 60 27.39 -3.20 7.62
N LEU A 61 27.76 -3.29 8.88
CA LEU A 61 27.41 -4.37 9.78
C LEU A 61 26.57 -3.86 10.94
N ILE A 62 25.34 -4.39 11.06
CA ILE A 62 24.50 -4.15 12.24
C ILE A 62 24.83 -5.23 13.29
N THR A 63 25.29 -4.82 14.45
CA THR A 63 25.71 -5.71 15.55
C THR A 63 24.86 -5.51 16.79
N ASN A 64 24.99 -6.42 17.77
CA ASN A 64 24.33 -6.32 19.07
C ASN A 64 22.81 -6.11 18.91
N VAL A 65 22.17 -7.00 18.17
CA VAL A 65 20.72 -7.05 17.97
C VAL A 65 20.13 -8.39 18.35
N LYS A 66 18.86 -8.40 18.71
CA LYS A 66 18.01 -9.58 18.72
C LYS A 66 17.23 -9.60 17.40
N ILE A 67 17.49 -10.59 16.57
CA ILE A 67 16.92 -10.72 15.23
C ILE A 67 15.60 -11.48 15.33
N VAL A 68 14.52 -10.87 14.79
CA VAL A 68 13.24 -11.53 14.49
C VAL A 68 13.13 -11.55 12.96
N ASP A 69 13.39 -12.70 12.36
CA ASP A 69 13.71 -12.82 10.93
C ASP A 69 12.51 -12.75 9.97
N GLY A 70 11.29 -12.62 10.50
CA GLY A 70 10.07 -12.54 9.71
C GLY A 70 9.45 -13.88 9.32
N THR A 71 10.07 -15.01 9.69
CA THR A 71 9.52 -16.36 9.40
C THR A 71 8.50 -16.83 10.44
N GLY A 72 8.40 -16.18 11.60
CA GLY A 72 7.65 -16.65 12.77
C GLY A 72 8.48 -17.53 13.71
N SER A 73 9.73 -17.81 13.37
CA SER A 73 10.68 -18.56 14.20
C SER A 73 11.11 -17.74 15.44
N PRO A 74 11.56 -18.40 16.53
CA PRO A 74 12.04 -17.71 17.71
C PRO A 74 13.19 -16.73 17.42
N ALA A 75 13.17 -15.58 18.08
CA ALA A 75 14.19 -14.56 17.94
C ALA A 75 15.56 -15.02 18.47
N PHE A 76 16.64 -14.61 17.81
CA PHE A 76 18.01 -14.98 18.18
C PHE A 76 18.95 -13.77 18.19
N LYS A 77 20.04 -13.85 18.97
CA LYS A 77 21.09 -12.82 19.00
C LYS A 77 22.02 -12.98 17.79
N GLY A 78 22.40 -11.87 17.16
CA GLY A 78 23.28 -11.93 15.99
C GLY A 78 23.70 -10.57 15.47
N ALA A 79 24.24 -10.61 14.28
CA ALA A 79 24.60 -9.46 13.46
C ALA A 79 24.13 -9.70 12.02
N VAL A 80 23.90 -8.63 11.28
CA VAL A 80 23.49 -8.66 9.87
C VAL A 80 24.42 -7.75 9.09
N ARG A 81 25.09 -8.31 8.04
CA ARG A 81 25.91 -7.54 7.11
C ARG A 81 25.14 -7.21 5.86
N ILE A 82 25.15 -5.96 5.50
CA ILE A 82 24.53 -5.42 4.29
C ILE A 82 25.62 -5.01 3.31
N VAL A 83 25.46 -5.39 2.02
CA VAL A 83 26.35 -4.99 0.94
C VAL A 83 25.49 -4.49 -0.22
N GLY A 84 25.63 -3.22 -0.56
CA GLY A 84 24.74 -2.56 -1.49
C GLY A 84 23.28 -2.61 -0.99
N ASN A 85 22.37 -3.13 -1.79
CA ASN A 85 20.95 -3.23 -1.43
C ASN A 85 20.54 -4.63 -0.88
N LYS A 86 21.53 -5.50 -0.54
CA LYS A 86 21.26 -6.88 -0.13
C LYS A 86 21.81 -7.22 1.24
N ILE A 87 21.12 -8.12 1.91
CA ILE A 87 21.63 -8.82 3.09
C ILE A 87 22.67 -9.84 2.59
N LYS A 88 23.90 -9.70 3.07
CA LYS A 88 25.01 -10.59 2.67
C LYS A 88 25.14 -11.76 3.63
N ASP A 89 25.35 -11.48 4.91
CA ASP A 89 25.62 -12.48 5.94
C ASP A 89 24.80 -12.21 7.20
N ILE A 90 24.48 -13.27 7.95
CA ILE A 90 23.73 -13.24 9.21
C ILE A 90 24.38 -14.20 10.19
N GLY A 91 24.47 -13.84 11.46
CA GLY A 91 24.96 -14.70 12.53
C GLY A 91 25.98 -14.02 13.44
N SER A 92 26.93 -14.79 13.96
CA SER A 92 28.03 -14.25 14.78
C SER A 92 29.13 -13.69 13.88
N LEU A 93 28.99 -12.44 13.48
CA LEU A 93 29.88 -11.77 12.52
C LEU A 93 30.85 -10.84 13.23
N LYS A 94 32.09 -10.77 12.72
CA LYS A 94 33.08 -9.75 13.10
C LYS A 94 33.17 -8.69 12.00
N PRO A 95 33.37 -7.40 12.35
CA PRO A 95 33.62 -6.36 11.37
C PRO A 95 34.84 -6.66 10.50
N TYR A 96 34.77 -6.31 9.23
CA TYR A 96 35.95 -6.22 8.37
C TYR A 96 36.73 -4.94 8.67
N ALA A 97 38.00 -4.89 8.29
CA ALA A 97 38.81 -3.68 8.42
C ALA A 97 38.17 -2.52 7.62
N GLY A 98 37.83 -1.42 8.32
CA GLY A 98 37.20 -0.23 7.70
C GLY A 98 35.68 -0.37 7.41
N GLU A 99 35.04 -1.47 7.81
CA GLU A 99 33.59 -1.64 7.68
C GLU A 99 32.85 -0.71 8.67
N GLU A 100 31.84 0.00 8.19
CA GLU A 100 30.94 0.76 9.08
C GLU A 100 30.19 -0.20 10.00
N VAL A 101 30.20 0.07 11.30
CA VAL A 101 29.51 -0.76 12.31
C VAL A 101 28.41 0.06 12.99
N ILE A 102 27.19 -0.46 12.92
CA ILE A 102 26.01 0.08 13.58
C ILE A 102 25.68 -0.79 14.79
N ASN A 103 25.80 -0.22 15.99
CA ASN A 103 25.43 -0.92 17.23
C ASN A 103 23.91 -0.83 17.43
N GLY A 104 23.23 -1.98 17.42
CA GLY A 104 21.77 -2.07 17.63
C GLY A 104 21.34 -2.07 19.10
N MET A 105 22.27 -1.90 20.05
CA MET A 105 22.01 -1.69 21.49
C MET A 105 21.13 -2.78 22.14
N GLY A 106 21.19 -4.03 21.66
CA GLY A 106 20.36 -5.14 22.13
C GLY A 106 18.87 -5.05 21.73
N LYS A 107 18.52 -4.11 20.86
CA LYS A 107 17.15 -3.91 20.37
C LYS A 107 16.77 -4.93 19.30
N ILE A 108 15.51 -4.88 18.87
CA ILE A 108 14.98 -5.80 17.84
C ILE A 108 15.35 -5.27 16.45
N LEU A 109 15.97 -6.16 15.66
CA LEU A 109 16.11 -5.99 14.23
C LEU A 109 15.14 -6.95 13.51
N ALA A 110 14.26 -6.40 12.69
CA ALA A 110 13.28 -7.15 11.91
C ALA A 110 13.36 -6.77 10.43
N PRO A 111 12.76 -7.56 9.51
CA PRO A 111 12.52 -7.10 8.14
C PRO A 111 11.68 -5.83 8.17
N GLY A 112 11.89 -4.94 7.21
CA GLY A 112 11.00 -3.79 7.01
C GLY A 112 9.57 -4.24 6.76
N PHE A 113 8.62 -3.56 7.38
CA PHE A 113 7.22 -3.97 7.33
C PHE A 113 6.60 -3.70 5.97
N ILE A 114 5.62 -4.54 5.61
CA ILE A 114 4.85 -4.47 4.36
C ILE A 114 3.42 -4.10 4.71
N ASP A 115 3.01 -2.92 4.30
CA ASP A 115 1.62 -2.46 4.39
C ASP A 115 0.84 -2.99 3.19
N SER A 116 0.08 -4.04 3.42
CA SER A 116 -0.60 -4.79 2.36
C SER A 116 -1.81 -4.08 1.76
N HIS A 117 -2.28 -3.02 2.42
CA HIS A 117 -3.42 -2.20 1.99
C HIS A 117 -3.17 -0.74 2.38
N SER A 118 -2.79 0.07 1.39
CA SER A 118 -2.39 1.46 1.62
C SER A 118 -2.92 2.40 0.55
N HIS A 119 -3.31 3.61 0.98
CA HIS A 119 -3.71 4.73 0.13
C HIS A 119 -2.67 5.86 0.12
N LEU A 120 -1.45 5.60 0.64
CA LEU A 120 -0.38 6.61 0.73
C LEU A 120 0.22 6.98 -0.63
N ASP A 121 0.03 6.15 -1.68
CA ASP A 121 0.57 6.41 -3.02
C ASP A 121 0.09 7.74 -3.62
N GLY A 122 -1.11 8.18 -3.28
CA GLY A 122 -1.67 9.48 -3.68
C GLY A 122 -0.84 10.67 -3.19
N SER A 123 -0.21 10.55 -2.03
CA SER A 123 0.56 11.63 -1.40
C SER A 123 2.07 11.58 -1.69
N LEU A 124 2.63 10.46 -2.12
CA LEU A 124 4.07 10.29 -2.36
C LEU A 124 4.66 11.31 -3.34
N SER A 125 3.86 11.84 -4.27
CA SER A 125 4.31 12.90 -5.17
C SER A 125 4.57 14.23 -4.47
N LYS A 126 3.88 14.50 -3.35
CA LYS A 126 4.03 15.71 -2.53
C LYS A 126 4.90 15.47 -1.30
N LYS A 127 4.86 14.26 -0.74
CA LYS A 127 5.54 13.83 0.50
C LYS A 127 6.37 12.56 0.25
N PRO A 128 7.42 12.62 -0.57
CA PRO A 128 8.22 11.43 -0.94
C PRO A 128 8.96 10.80 0.24
N GLU A 129 9.09 11.53 1.35
CA GLU A 129 9.64 11.05 2.63
C GLU A 129 8.83 9.92 3.25
N ALA A 130 7.53 9.82 2.91
CA ALA A 130 6.61 8.79 3.42
C ALA A 130 6.65 8.62 4.95
N ILE A 131 6.71 9.72 5.70
CA ILE A 131 6.86 9.70 7.17
C ILE A 131 5.77 8.87 7.84
N ALA A 132 4.53 8.93 7.36
CA ALA A 132 3.43 8.12 7.86
C ALA A 132 3.75 6.61 7.86
N ALA A 133 4.46 6.13 6.84
CA ALA A 133 4.93 4.74 6.76
C ALA A 133 6.19 4.51 7.60
N LEU A 134 7.23 5.32 7.40
CA LEU A 134 8.55 5.09 8.00
C LEU A 134 8.54 5.16 9.53
N ASN A 135 7.73 6.05 10.11
CA ASN A 135 7.61 6.14 11.58
C ASN A 135 6.97 4.90 12.24
N GLN A 136 6.40 4.01 11.44
CA GLN A 136 5.86 2.71 11.87
C GLN A 136 6.76 1.53 11.48
N GLY A 137 7.90 1.77 10.80
CA GLY A 137 8.78 0.73 10.29
C GLY A 137 8.38 0.14 8.94
N ILE A 138 7.39 0.74 8.26
CA ILE A 138 6.90 0.29 6.95
C ILE A 138 7.90 0.73 5.87
N THR A 139 8.39 -0.23 5.09
CA THR A 139 9.35 -0.04 4.00
C THR A 139 8.76 -0.29 2.61
N THR A 140 7.60 -0.94 2.59
CA THR A 140 6.87 -1.28 1.35
C THR A 140 5.39 -1.01 1.55
N ILE A 141 4.79 -0.25 0.64
CA ILE A 141 3.34 -0.02 0.59
C ILE A 141 2.75 -0.67 -0.66
N ILE A 142 1.55 -1.22 -0.52
CA ILE A 142 0.81 -1.82 -1.63
C ILE A 142 -0.43 -0.98 -1.88
N ALA A 143 -0.41 -0.28 -3.00
CA ALA A 143 -1.45 0.62 -3.47
C ALA A 143 -2.41 -0.06 -4.45
N GLY A 144 -3.29 0.72 -5.07
CA GLY A 144 -4.28 0.21 -6.00
C GLY A 144 -5.39 -0.57 -5.29
N GLN A 145 -5.80 -0.06 -4.12
CA GLN A 145 -6.78 -0.70 -3.24
C GLN A 145 -8.20 -0.22 -3.55
N ASP A 146 -9.19 -0.96 -3.04
CA ASP A 146 -10.62 -0.62 -3.08
C ASP A 146 -11.13 -0.29 -4.49
N GLY A 147 -10.59 -0.99 -5.48
CA GLY A 147 -10.96 -0.82 -6.88
C GLY A 147 -10.39 0.44 -7.56
N GLY A 148 -9.64 1.28 -6.86
CA GLY A 148 -9.01 2.47 -7.40
C GLY A 148 -7.52 2.29 -7.65
N SER A 149 -6.99 2.59 -8.84
CA SER A 149 -5.56 2.49 -9.11
C SER A 149 -5.04 3.52 -10.11
N ASN A 150 -3.74 3.80 -10.02
CA ASN A 150 -2.99 4.43 -11.08
C ASN A 150 -2.42 3.36 -12.03
N ALA A 151 -2.23 3.69 -13.31
CA ALA A 151 -1.57 2.81 -14.27
C ALA A 151 -0.11 2.51 -13.83
N VAL A 152 0.33 1.25 -13.97
CA VAL A 152 1.67 0.80 -13.56
C VAL A 152 2.77 1.65 -14.20
N ASP A 153 2.66 1.95 -15.49
CA ASP A 153 3.66 2.79 -16.19
C ASP A 153 3.72 4.21 -15.63
N SER A 154 2.58 4.78 -15.24
CA SER A 154 2.52 6.10 -14.60
C SER A 154 3.22 6.10 -13.25
N ILE A 155 3.04 5.04 -12.45
CA ILE A 155 3.74 4.86 -11.17
C ILE A 155 5.25 4.76 -11.39
N LYS A 156 5.69 3.90 -12.32
CA LYS A 156 7.10 3.70 -12.65
C LYS A 156 7.75 4.99 -13.17
N ALA A 157 7.08 5.71 -14.06
CA ALA A 157 7.56 6.99 -14.59
C ALA A 157 7.68 8.04 -13.48
N ARG A 158 6.69 8.12 -12.59
CA ARG A 158 6.71 9.02 -11.44
C ARG A 158 7.90 8.72 -10.51
N LEU A 159 8.13 7.47 -10.15
CA LEU A 159 9.23 7.09 -9.28
C LEU A 159 10.61 7.37 -9.89
N LYS A 160 10.75 7.32 -11.21
CA LYS A 160 12.00 7.72 -11.90
C LYS A 160 12.26 9.23 -11.78
N ILE A 161 11.22 10.06 -11.88
CA ILE A 161 11.33 11.53 -11.83
C ILE A 161 11.42 12.02 -10.38
N LYS A 162 10.61 11.41 -9.51
CA LYS A 162 10.50 11.76 -8.09
C LYS A 162 10.51 10.48 -7.25
N PRO A 163 11.69 9.98 -6.89
CA PRO A 163 11.83 8.80 -6.05
C PRO A 163 11.18 8.97 -4.68
N ALA A 164 10.77 7.87 -4.06
CA ALA A 164 10.19 7.84 -2.71
C ALA A 164 11.10 7.10 -1.74
N ALA A 165 10.93 7.36 -0.45
CA ALA A 165 11.70 6.69 0.59
C ALA A 165 11.25 5.23 0.82
N VAL A 166 10.06 4.83 0.37
CA VAL A 166 9.50 3.49 0.49
C VAL A 166 9.32 2.81 -0.87
N ASN A 167 9.36 1.49 -0.88
CA ASN A 167 9.01 0.69 -2.05
C ASN A 167 7.51 0.74 -2.30
N LEU A 168 7.10 0.59 -3.56
CA LEU A 168 5.71 0.63 -3.98
C LEU A 168 5.39 -0.56 -4.89
N ALA A 169 4.33 -1.30 -4.55
CA ALA A 169 3.65 -2.25 -5.44
C ALA A 169 2.20 -1.80 -5.63
N THR A 170 1.49 -2.34 -6.61
CA THR A 170 0.10 -1.96 -6.87
C THR A 170 -0.73 -3.11 -7.41
N TYR A 171 -2.03 -3.10 -7.08
CA TYR A 171 -3.06 -3.81 -7.81
C TYR A 171 -3.65 -2.95 -8.92
N THR A 172 -4.35 -3.55 -9.86
CA THR A 172 -5.17 -2.86 -10.85
C THR A 172 -6.60 -2.79 -10.35
N GLY A 173 -7.14 -1.58 -10.27
CA GLY A 173 -8.45 -1.34 -9.67
C GLY A 173 -9.61 -1.62 -10.61
N HIS A 174 -10.56 -2.44 -10.21
CA HIS A 174 -11.80 -2.74 -10.92
C HIS A 174 -12.60 -1.47 -11.27
N THR A 175 -12.78 -0.58 -10.29
CA THR A 175 -13.49 0.70 -10.50
C THR A 175 -12.79 1.58 -11.52
N THR A 176 -11.45 1.57 -11.53
CA THR A 176 -10.65 2.30 -12.53
C THR A 176 -10.88 1.74 -13.94
N LEU A 177 -10.91 0.41 -14.09
CA LEU A 177 -11.22 -0.25 -15.37
C LEU A 177 -12.63 0.10 -15.84
N ARG A 178 -13.64 -0.01 -14.97
CA ARG A 178 -15.03 0.38 -15.26
C ARG A 178 -15.14 1.82 -15.75
N ALA A 179 -14.55 2.76 -14.99
CA ALA A 179 -14.60 4.18 -15.34
C ALA A 179 -13.91 4.48 -16.69
N THR A 180 -12.81 3.80 -16.97
CA THR A 180 -12.07 3.96 -18.23
C THR A 180 -12.86 3.47 -19.44
N VAL A 181 -13.54 2.32 -19.32
CA VAL A 181 -14.24 1.68 -20.44
C VAL A 181 -15.66 2.21 -20.58
N MET A 182 -16.42 2.29 -19.48
CA MET A 182 -17.84 2.66 -19.50
C MET A 182 -18.06 4.17 -19.43
N GLY A 183 -17.11 4.92 -18.85
CA GLY A 183 -17.27 6.33 -18.49
C GLY A 183 -18.14 6.52 -17.25
N GLU A 184 -17.88 7.59 -16.49
CA GLU A 184 -18.50 7.87 -15.17
C GLU A 184 -20.05 7.81 -15.18
N LYS A 185 -20.69 8.25 -16.24
CA LYS A 185 -22.15 8.30 -16.38
C LYS A 185 -22.82 6.92 -16.44
N ASN A 186 -22.08 5.88 -16.78
CA ASN A 186 -22.61 4.52 -16.98
C ASN A 186 -22.29 3.56 -15.84
N LEU A 187 -21.67 4.02 -14.76
CA LEU A 187 -21.27 3.17 -13.64
C LEU A 187 -22.44 2.67 -12.79
N GLY A 188 -23.62 3.31 -12.91
CA GLY A 188 -24.85 2.91 -12.21
C GLY A 188 -25.57 1.69 -12.82
N ARG A 189 -24.92 0.90 -13.67
CA ARG A 189 -25.46 -0.35 -14.25
C ARG A 189 -24.38 -1.44 -14.36
N PRO A 190 -24.75 -2.71 -14.54
CA PRO A 190 -23.78 -3.75 -14.92
C PRO A 190 -23.10 -3.41 -16.26
N ALA A 191 -21.87 -3.87 -16.45
CA ALA A 191 -21.18 -3.77 -17.71
C ALA A 191 -21.77 -4.73 -18.76
N LEU A 192 -21.77 -4.31 -20.01
CA LEU A 192 -22.07 -5.18 -21.15
C LEU A 192 -20.86 -6.10 -21.42
N GLN A 193 -21.08 -7.25 -22.07
CA GLN A 193 -19.98 -8.19 -22.36
C GLN A 193 -18.82 -7.53 -23.14
N ILE A 194 -19.13 -6.67 -24.10
CA ILE A 194 -18.11 -5.94 -24.86
C ILE A 194 -17.28 -4.97 -23.98
N GLU A 195 -17.91 -4.42 -22.93
CA GLU A 195 -17.23 -3.57 -21.96
C GLU A 195 -16.34 -4.43 -21.05
N ILE A 196 -16.83 -5.61 -20.61
CA ILE A 196 -16.04 -6.58 -19.84
C ILE A 196 -14.82 -7.03 -20.64
N ASP A 197 -14.98 -7.37 -21.91
CA ASP A 197 -13.86 -7.78 -22.77
C ASP A 197 -12.84 -6.66 -22.95
N SER A 198 -13.29 -5.42 -23.04
CA SER A 198 -12.40 -4.24 -23.07
C SER A 198 -11.65 -4.04 -21.75
N MET A 199 -12.30 -4.23 -20.59
CA MET A 199 -11.66 -4.18 -19.28
C MET A 199 -10.62 -5.30 -19.12
N LYS A 200 -10.87 -6.50 -19.64
CA LYS A 200 -9.90 -7.62 -19.65
C LYS A 200 -8.63 -7.27 -20.42
N ILE A 201 -8.75 -6.62 -21.58
CA ILE A 201 -7.60 -6.15 -22.37
C ILE A 201 -6.75 -5.14 -21.57
N LEU A 202 -7.40 -4.18 -20.89
CA LEU A 202 -6.68 -3.22 -20.05
C LEU A 202 -5.99 -3.89 -18.87
N LEU A 203 -6.68 -4.82 -18.19
CA LEU A 203 -6.12 -5.57 -17.08
C LEU A 203 -4.93 -6.43 -17.52
N ASP A 204 -5.03 -7.11 -18.64
CA ASP A 204 -3.96 -7.89 -19.25
C ASP A 204 -2.68 -7.03 -19.43
N GLY A 205 -2.84 -5.83 -20.00
CA GLY A 205 -1.74 -4.87 -20.17
C GLY A 205 -1.10 -4.45 -18.83
N GLU A 206 -1.88 -4.21 -17.78
CA GLU A 206 -1.35 -3.84 -16.46
C GLU A 206 -0.67 -5.04 -15.77
N MET A 207 -1.20 -6.25 -15.93
CA MET A 207 -0.59 -7.48 -15.41
C MET A 207 0.77 -7.76 -16.05
N GLN A 208 0.92 -7.56 -17.37
CA GLN A 208 2.20 -7.66 -18.07
C GLN A 208 3.24 -6.66 -17.55
N LYS A 209 2.80 -5.49 -17.10
CA LYS A 209 3.68 -4.45 -16.54
C LYS A 209 4.05 -4.70 -15.08
N GLY A 210 3.47 -5.70 -14.42
CA GLY A 210 3.85 -6.14 -13.07
C GLY A 210 2.86 -5.76 -11.97
N SER A 211 1.60 -5.48 -12.29
CA SER A 211 0.51 -5.41 -11.30
C SER A 211 0.41 -6.71 -10.52
N LEU A 212 0.11 -6.64 -9.21
CA LEU A 212 -0.02 -7.81 -8.34
C LEU A 212 -1.30 -8.62 -8.62
N GLY A 213 -2.30 -8.01 -9.25
CA GLY A 213 -3.60 -8.62 -9.50
C GLY A 213 -4.69 -7.58 -9.66
N LEU A 214 -5.93 -7.99 -9.37
CA LEU A 214 -7.12 -7.16 -9.42
C LEU A 214 -7.54 -6.76 -8.01
N SER A 215 -7.94 -5.50 -7.80
CA SER A 215 -8.60 -5.05 -6.57
C SER A 215 -10.05 -4.66 -6.81
N GLY A 216 -10.92 -4.98 -5.86
CA GLY A 216 -12.34 -4.59 -5.82
C GLY A 216 -12.62 -3.57 -4.73
N GLY A 217 -13.64 -2.73 -4.96
CA GLY A 217 -14.27 -1.85 -3.97
C GLY A 217 -15.77 -1.90 -4.19
N LEU A 218 -16.35 -3.10 -3.96
CA LEU A 218 -17.66 -3.49 -4.50
C LEU A 218 -18.84 -2.84 -3.76
N GLU A 219 -18.61 -2.32 -2.55
CA GLU A 219 -19.62 -1.56 -1.80
C GLU A 219 -19.77 -0.11 -2.30
N TYR A 220 -18.73 0.46 -2.91
CA TYR A 220 -18.74 1.85 -3.34
C TYR A 220 -19.57 2.08 -4.61
N ASP A 221 -20.24 3.24 -4.70
CA ASP A 221 -21.17 3.62 -5.77
C ASP A 221 -20.71 3.24 -7.18
N ARG A 222 -19.42 3.47 -7.47
CA ARG A 222 -18.85 3.25 -8.81
C ARG A 222 -18.71 1.79 -9.21
N ALA A 223 -18.77 0.86 -8.24
CA ALA A 223 -18.68 -0.59 -8.46
C ALA A 223 -19.90 -1.36 -7.98
N PHE A 224 -20.76 -0.75 -7.14
CA PHE A 224 -21.90 -1.41 -6.51
C PHE A 224 -22.83 -2.15 -7.50
N PHE A 225 -23.05 -1.56 -8.67
CA PHE A 225 -23.92 -2.10 -9.72
C PHE A 225 -23.20 -3.10 -10.65
N SER A 226 -21.94 -3.46 -10.39
CA SER A 226 -21.27 -4.51 -11.15
C SER A 226 -21.89 -5.88 -10.89
N SER A 227 -21.99 -6.70 -11.94
CA SER A 227 -22.42 -8.09 -11.75
C SER A 227 -21.29 -8.94 -11.15
N ARG A 228 -21.65 -10.02 -10.44
CA ARG A 228 -20.68 -11.01 -9.96
C ARG A 228 -19.90 -11.66 -11.09
N ASP A 229 -20.54 -11.88 -12.23
CA ASP A 229 -19.92 -12.44 -13.42
C ASP A 229 -18.86 -11.50 -14.01
N GLU A 230 -19.10 -10.18 -14.04
CA GLU A 230 -18.13 -9.18 -14.45
C GLU A 230 -16.84 -9.29 -13.61
N VAL A 231 -16.96 -9.32 -12.29
CA VAL A 231 -15.82 -9.41 -11.38
C VAL A 231 -15.10 -10.75 -11.54
N LEU A 232 -15.84 -11.84 -11.66
CA LEU A 232 -15.28 -13.17 -11.87
C LEU A 232 -14.51 -13.30 -13.19
N GLN A 233 -15.02 -12.73 -14.29
CA GLN A 233 -14.32 -12.73 -15.58
C GLN A 233 -13.00 -11.95 -15.50
N LEU A 234 -12.96 -10.81 -14.81
CA LEU A 234 -11.73 -10.05 -14.58
C LEU A 234 -10.76 -10.77 -13.65
N ALA A 235 -11.26 -11.44 -12.61
CA ALA A 235 -10.42 -12.26 -11.73
C ALA A 235 -9.77 -13.43 -12.50
N LYS A 236 -10.52 -14.10 -13.41
CA LYS A 236 -9.96 -15.11 -14.32
C LYS A 236 -8.87 -14.56 -15.23
N GLU A 237 -8.97 -13.29 -15.64
CA GLU A 237 -7.91 -12.63 -16.42
C GLU A 237 -6.64 -12.46 -15.59
N ALA A 238 -6.77 -11.93 -14.36
CA ALA A 238 -5.64 -11.78 -13.44
C ALA A 238 -4.97 -13.14 -13.09
N ALA A 239 -5.77 -14.20 -12.98
CA ALA A 239 -5.30 -15.57 -12.69
C ALA A 239 -4.32 -16.12 -13.73
N LYS A 240 -4.44 -15.75 -15.01
CA LYS A 240 -3.52 -16.18 -16.09
C LYS A 240 -2.07 -15.80 -15.80
N TYR A 241 -1.86 -14.77 -15.01
CA TYR A 241 -0.57 -14.25 -14.61
C TYR A 241 -0.11 -14.74 -13.22
N GLY A 242 -0.85 -15.62 -12.57
CA GLY A 242 -0.64 -15.95 -11.16
C GLY A 242 -0.88 -14.74 -10.25
N GLY A 243 -1.78 -13.84 -10.68
CA GLY A 243 -2.21 -12.69 -9.90
C GLY A 243 -3.15 -13.06 -8.77
N ARG A 244 -3.63 -12.06 -8.05
CA ARG A 244 -4.50 -12.20 -6.86
C ARG A 244 -5.73 -11.33 -7.02
N PHE A 245 -6.79 -11.63 -6.25
CA PHE A 245 -7.92 -10.74 -6.08
C PHE A 245 -8.01 -10.31 -4.63
N ILE A 246 -8.03 -8.99 -4.40
CA ILE A 246 -8.21 -8.38 -3.09
C ILE A 246 -9.41 -7.43 -3.14
N SER A 247 -10.26 -7.43 -2.14
CA SER A 247 -11.48 -6.60 -2.22
C SER A 247 -11.94 -6.07 -0.88
N HIS A 248 -12.27 -4.76 -0.86
CA HIS A 248 -13.38 -4.26 -0.07
C HIS A 248 -14.63 -4.95 -0.62
N ILE A 249 -15.24 -5.83 0.18
CA ILE A 249 -16.34 -6.69 -0.24
C ILE A 249 -17.61 -5.89 -0.53
N ARG A 250 -18.62 -6.52 -1.11
CA ARG A 250 -19.83 -5.84 -1.59
C ARG A 250 -20.72 -5.29 -0.47
N SER A 251 -20.61 -5.86 0.73
CA SER A 251 -21.24 -5.37 1.96
C SER A 251 -20.42 -5.83 3.15
N GLU A 252 -20.06 -4.88 4.03
CA GLU A 252 -19.40 -5.18 5.30
C GLU A 252 -20.41 -5.20 6.46
N ASP A 253 -21.71 -5.08 6.14
CA ASP A 253 -22.81 -4.89 7.05
C ASP A 253 -23.97 -5.87 6.80
N VAL A 254 -25.10 -5.40 6.23
CA VAL A 254 -26.37 -6.13 6.15
C VAL A 254 -26.34 -7.40 5.30
N ALA A 255 -25.46 -7.44 4.28
CA ALA A 255 -25.32 -8.57 3.36
C ALA A 255 -23.87 -9.14 3.39
N GLN A 256 -23.21 -9.10 4.55
CA GLN A 256 -21.82 -9.54 4.70
C GLN A 256 -21.61 -10.98 4.28
N ASP A 257 -22.51 -11.91 4.70
CA ASP A 257 -22.39 -13.33 4.40
C ASP A 257 -22.43 -13.57 2.88
N ASP A 258 -23.38 -12.92 2.18
CA ASP A 258 -23.51 -12.98 0.71
C ASP A 258 -22.30 -12.36 -0.02
N ALA A 259 -21.67 -11.34 0.56
CA ALA A 259 -20.46 -10.72 0.03
C ALA A 259 -19.20 -11.59 0.26
N LEU A 260 -19.15 -12.36 1.35
CA LEU A 260 -18.09 -13.34 1.60
C LEU A 260 -18.24 -14.53 0.63
N ASP A 261 -19.45 -15.04 0.40
CA ASP A 261 -19.72 -16.07 -0.61
C ASP A 261 -19.24 -15.63 -2.01
N GLU A 262 -19.41 -14.34 -2.36
CA GLU A 262 -18.94 -13.82 -3.65
C GLU A 262 -17.43 -13.92 -3.79
N ILE A 263 -16.65 -13.49 -2.79
CA ILE A 263 -15.19 -13.54 -2.88
C ILE A 263 -14.64 -14.96 -2.85
N GLU A 264 -15.28 -15.86 -2.10
CA GLU A 264 -14.97 -17.29 -2.05
C GLU A 264 -15.21 -17.95 -3.41
N ASN A 265 -16.36 -17.69 -4.02
CA ASN A 265 -16.68 -18.18 -5.35
C ASN A 265 -15.67 -17.68 -6.40
N ILE A 266 -15.22 -16.42 -6.29
CA ILE A 266 -14.16 -15.89 -7.18
C ILE A 266 -12.88 -16.70 -6.99
N GLY A 267 -12.44 -16.95 -5.76
CA GLY A 267 -11.26 -17.76 -5.47
C GLY A 267 -11.34 -19.16 -6.06
N LYS A 268 -12.48 -19.82 -5.89
CA LYS A 268 -12.77 -21.16 -6.38
C LYS A 268 -12.79 -21.22 -7.92
N GLU A 269 -13.58 -20.37 -8.55
CA GLU A 269 -13.85 -20.43 -9.99
C GLU A 269 -12.73 -19.84 -10.85
N ALA A 270 -12.03 -18.81 -10.35
CA ALA A 270 -10.88 -18.24 -11.02
C ALA A 270 -9.56 -18.95 -10.65
N LYS A 271 -9.55 -19.81 -9.63
CA LYS A 271 -8.37 -20.55 -9.14
C LYS A 271 -7.20 -19.63 -8.82
N LEU A 272 -7.47 -18.55 -8.10
CA LEU A 272 -6.46 -17.59 -7.65
C LEU A 272 -6.62 -17.30 -6.16
N PRO A 273 -5.55 -16.89 -5.47
CA PRO A 273 -5.65 -16.43 -4.08
C PRO A 273 -6.56 -15.22 -3.96
N VAL A 274 -7.42 -15.21 -2.95
CA VAL A 274 -8.31 -14.09 -2.64
C VAL A 274 -8.02 -13.55 -1.25
N GLN A 275 -8.23 -12.24 -1.06
CA GLN A 275 -8.07 -11.58 0.23
C GLN A 275 -9.24 -10.65 0.52
N VAL A 276 -9.85 -10.81 1.69
CA VAL A 276 -10.81 -9.83 2.22
C VAL A 276 -10.03 -8.65 2.78
N SER A 277 -10.23 -7.48 2.18
CA SER A 277 -9.59 -6.24 2.62
C SER A 277 -10.15 -5.80 3.98
N HIS A 278 -9.27 -5.28 4.86
CA HIS A 278 -9.60 -4.66 6.15
C HIS A 278 -10.79 -5.30 6.88
N ILE A 279 -10.75 -6.65 6.99
CA ILE A 279 -11.87 -7.46 7.49
C ILE A 279 -12.47 -6.88 8.78
N LYS A 280 -13.76 -6.75 8.80
CA LYS A 280 -14.53 -6.25 9.93
C LYS A 280 -15.97 -6.80 9.91
N THR A 281 -16.64 -6.64 11.03
CA THR A 281 -18.10 -6.82 11.16
C THR A 281 -18.67 -5.45 11.52
N ALA A 282 -19.20 -4.75 10.52
CA ALA A 282 -19.68 -3.38 10.70
C ALA A 282 -21.11 -3.33 11.29
N LEU A 283 -21.94 -4.32 11.05
CA LEU A 283 -23.28 -4.40 11.62
C LEU A 283 -23.22 -4.71 13.12
N LYS A 284 -23.72 -3.83 13.97
CA LYS A 284 -23.71 -3.98 15.44
C LYS A 284 -24.36 -5.29 15.92
N ASP A 285 -25.42 -5.70 15.27
CA ASP A 285 -26.17 -6.93 15.60
C ASP A 285 -25.36 -8.22 15.37
N LYS A 286 -24.27 -8.12 14.58
CA LYS A 286 -23.32 -9.21 14.30
C LYS A 286 -22.01 -9.12 15.09
N TRP A 287 -21.85 -8.16 15.98
CA TRP A 287 -20.65 -8.09 16.81
C TRP A 287 -20.49 -9.35 17.67
N GLY A 288 -19.27 -9.85 17.76
CA GLY A 288 -18.95 -11.15 18.38
C GLY A 288 -18.94 -12.33 17.41
N ASN A 289 -19.28 -12.11 16.13
CA ASN A 289 -19.31 -13.17 15.10
C ASN A 289 -17.96 -13.41 14.40
N ALA A 290 -16.88 -12.67 14.72
CA ALA A 290 -15.57 -12.90 14.12
C ALA A 290 -15.12 -14.37 14.20
N PRO A 291 -15.31 -15.11 15.33
CA PRO A 291 -14.95 -16.54 15.39
C PRO A 291 -15.71 -17.41 14.38
N LEU A 292 -16.99 -17.11 14.12
CA LEU A 292 -17.81 -17.84 13.17
C LEU A 292 -17.35 -17.60 11.72
N ILE A 293 -17.05 -16.33 11.37
CA ILE A 293 -16.51 -15.97 10.05
C ILE A 293 -15.16 -16.68 9.82
N LEU A 294 -14.27 -16.67 10.81
CA LEU A 294 -12.96 -17.33 10.68
C LEU A 294 -13.06 -18.86 10.64
N HIS A 295 -14.04 -19.44 11.34
CA HIS A 295 -14.32 -20.86 11.22
C HIS A 295 -14.76 -21.23 9.80
N HIS A 296 -15.69 -20.46 9.24
CA HIS A 296 -16.12 -20.62 7.84
C HIS A 296 -14.93 -20.45 6.86
N PHE A 297 -14.08 -19.45 7.03
CA PHE A 297 -12.88 -19.31 6.18
C PHE A 297 -11.95 -20.53 6.29
N GLN A 298 -11.87 -21.16 7.47
CA GLN A 298 -11.07 -22.37 7.62
C GLN A 298 -11.66 -23.54 6.83
N GLU A 299 -12.98 -23.67 6.78
CA GLU A 299 -13.66 -24.68 5.95
C GLU A 299 -13.42 -24.42 4.45
N VAL A 300 -13.53 -23.16 4.02
CA VAL A 300 -13.26 -22.72 2.64
C VAL A 300 -11.80 -23.01 2.24
N ARG A 301 -10.85 -22.78 3.14
CA ARG A 301 -9.43 -23.15 2.92
C ARG A 301 -9.23 -24.65 2.84
N GLN A 302 -9.91 -25.44 3.67
CA GLN A 302 -9.87 -26.92 3.59
C GLN A 302 -10.47 -27.44 2.27
N ALA A 303 -11.44 -26.71 1.70
CA ALA A 303 -11.98 -26.99 0.38
C ALA A 303 -11.07 -26.54 -0.79
N GLY A 304 -9.87 -25.98 -0.49
CA GLY A 304 -8.83 -25.66 -1.47
C GLY A 304 -8.83 -24.23 -1.99
N VAL A 305 -9.62 -23.33 -1.43
CA VAL A 305 -9.58 -21.91 -1.78
C VAL A 305 -8.55 -21.20 -0.89
N ASP A 306 -7.57 -20.52 -1.48
CA ASP A 306 -6.59 -19.72 -0.73
C ASP A 306 -7.19 -18.35 -0.37
N ILE A 307 -8.09 -18.34 0.64
CA ILE A 307 -8.67 -17.12 1.20
C ILE A 307 -7.83 -16.63 2.37
N THR A 308 -7.57 -15.34 2.39
CA THR A 308 -6.81 -14.60 3.43
C THR A 308 -7.54 -13.31 3.79
N ALA A 309 -7.04 -12.59 4.79
CA ALA A 309 -7.56 -11.27 5.13
C ALA A 309 -6.42 -10.31 5.46
N ASP A 310 -6.67 -9.00 5.37
CA ASP A 310 -5.89 -8.01 6.10
C ASP A 310 -6.75 -7.26 7.12
N CYS A 311 -6.11 -6.69 8.14
CA CYS A 311 -6.79 -6.00 9.23
C CYS A 311 -5.92 -4.90 9.82
N TYR A 312 -6.55 -3.81 10.24
CA TYR A 312 -5.91 -2.74 11.02
C TYR A 312 -6.43 -2.76 12.47
N PRO A 313 -5.64 -2.28 13.46
CA PRO A 313 -5.90 -2.48 14.89
C PRO A 313 -6.77 -1.37 15.50
N TYR A 314 -7.90 -1.03 14.90
CA TYR A 314 -8.82 0.01 15.40
C TYR A 314 -10.26 -0.48 15.30
N SER A 315 -11.10 -0.06 16.26
CA SER A 315 -12.53 -0.41 16.33
C SER A 315 -13.44 0.62 15.64
N PHE A 316 -12.87 1.46 14.78
CA PHE A 316 -13.58 2.41 13.93
C PHE A 316 -12.90 2.51 12.56
N TRP A 317 -13.70 2.76 11.55
CA TRP A 317 -13.26 2.91 10.16
C TRP A 317 -13.29 4.37 9.71
N MET A 318 -12.74 4.67 8.55
CA MET A 318 -12.91 5.94 7.87
C MET A 318 -13.26 5.67 6.40
N SER A 319 -14.38 6.24 5.94
CA SER A 319 -14.85 6.08 4.57
C SER A 319 -15.71 7.27 4.14
N THR A 320 -16.40 7.15 3.01
CA THR A 320 -17.49 8.03 2.60
C THR A 320 -18.73 7.80 3.46
N ILE A 321 -19.52 8.86 3.72
CA ILE A 321 -20.82 8.73 4.42
C ILE A 321 -21.82 7.87 3.63
N LYS A 322 -21.60 7.68 2.34
CA LYS A 322 -22.48 6.92 1.44
C LYS A 322 -22.53 5.42 1.77
N VAL A 323 -21.51 4.87 2.44
CA VAL A 323 -21.52 3.46 2.91
C VAL A 323 -22.60 3.23 3.96
N LEU A 324 -23.02 4.26 4.68
CA LEU A 324 -24.13 4.21 5.65
C LEU A 324 -25.51 4.05 5.01
N PHE A 325 -25.58 3.92 3.70
CA PHE A 325 -26.80 3.59 2.96
C PHE A 325 -26.59 2.31 2.14
N PRO A 326 -26.78 1.11 2.73
CA PRO A 326 -26.46 -0.16 2.08
C PRO A 326 -27.15 -0.36 0.73
N LYS A 327 -28.36 0.22 0.55
CA LYS A 327 -29.14 0.15 -0.70
C LYS A 327 -28.88 1.33 -1.65
N LYS A 328 -28.01 2.26 -1.27
CA LYS A 328 -27.73 3.51 -2.02
C LYS A 328 -28.97 4.39 -2.25
N ASP A 329 -29.97 4.26 -1.37
CA ASP A 329 -31.25 5.00 -1.37
C ASP A 329 -31.17 6.26 -0.48
N TYR A 330 -30.28 7.18 -0.82
CA TYR A 330 -29.80 8.32 -0.03
C TYR A 330 -30.85 9.33 0.44
N THR A 331 -32.08 9.22 -0.03
CA THR A 331 -33.21 10.07 0.40
C THR A 331 -34.21 9.34 1.28
N ASN A 332 -33.97 8.07 1.57
CA ASN A 332 -34.87 7.23 2.33
C ASN A 332 -34.63 7.38 3.85
N LEU A 333 -35.60 7.99 4.55
CA LEU A 333 -35.48 8.23 5.98
C LEU A 333 -35.43 6.91 6.79
N GLN A 334 -36.11 5.87 6.36
CA GLN A 334 -36.08 4.58 7.05
C GLN A 334 -34.70 3.92 6.93
N SER A 335 -34.05 4.03 5.77
CA SER A 335 -32.67 3.57 5.60
C SER A 335 -31.68 4.35 6.45
N ALA A 336 -31.83 5.67 6.52
CA ALA A 336 -31.01 6.52 7.40
C ALA A 336 -31.24 6.20 8.89
N GLN A 337 -32.48 5.97 9.31
CA GLN A 337 -32.83 5.58 10.68
C GLN A 337 -32.20 4.22 11.03
N TYR A 338 -32.32 3.22 10.14
CA TYR A 338 -31.69 1.92 10.31
C TYR A 338 -30.17 2.06 10.49
N SER A 339 -29.52 2.92 9.72
CA SER A 339 -28.08 3.14 9.82
C SER A 339 -27.68 3.72 11.18
N VAL A 340 -28.43 4.69 11.69
CA VAL A 340 -28.22 5.28 13.03
C VAL A 340 -28.36 4.24 14.13
N GLU A 341 -29.30 3.33 14.01
CA GLU A 341 -29.57 2.28 15.01
C GLU A 341 -28.54 1.17 14.97
N HIS A 342 -28.18 0.69 13.76
CA HIS A 342 -27.47 -0.59 13.57
C HIS A 342 -26.06 -0.48 12.98
N LEU A 343 -25.71 0.57 12.21
CA LEU A 343 -24.44 0.60 11.48
C LEU A 343 -23.36 1.46 12.12
N PHE A 344 -23.70 2.49 12.89
CA PHE A 344 -22.70 3.36 13.51
C PHE A 344 -23.26 4.10 14.72
N ASP A 345 -22.36 4.68 15.53
CA ASP A 345 -22.74 5.56 16.64
C ASP A 345 -22.60 7.04 16.23
N PRO A 346 -23.68 7.80 16.07
CA PRO A 346 -23.63 9.21 15.70
C PRO A 346 -22.85 10.11 16.68
N ALA A 347 -22.78 9.75 17.96
CA ALA A 347 -22.06 10.51 18.98
C ALA A 347 -20.54 10.29 18.94
N LEU A 348 -20.10 9.15 18.38
CA LEU A 348 -18.70 8.78 18.27
C LEU A 348 -18.15 8.90 16.85
N SER A 349 -18.99 9.15 15.86
CA SER A 349 -18.62 9.21 14.44
C SER A 349 -18.45 10.64 13.98
N THR A 350 -17.22 10.98 13.56
CA THR A 350 -16.77 12.37 13.33
C THR A 350 -16.57 12.65 11.85
N MET A 351 -17.10 13.77 11.36
CA MET A 351 -16.80 14.28 10.02
C MET A 351 -15.34 14.76 9.95
N VAL A 352 -14.51 13.99 9.28
CA VAL A 352 -13.09 14.32 9.06
C VAL A 352 -12.93 15.41 8.02
N LYS A 353 -13.78 15.36 7.00
CA LYS A 353 -13.82 16.30 5.89
C LYS A 353 -15.25 16.51 5.43
N PHE A 354 -15.59 17.76 5.12
CA PHE A 354 -16.87 18.10 4.50
C PHE A 354 -16.70 19.38 3.67
N ALA A 355 -16.50 19.24 2.37
CA ALA A 355 -16.24 20.37 1.46
C ALA A 355 -17.46 21.30 1.28
N PRO A 356 -18.72 20.80 1.30
CA PRO A 356 -19.89 21.68 1.20
C PRO A 356 -19.98 22.73 2.29
N ASP A 357 -19.57 22.37 3.53
CA ASP A 357 -19.53 23.30 4.66
C ASP A 357 -18.46 22.87 5.67
N THR A 358 -17.37 23.60 5.71
CA THR A 358 -16.21 23.29 6.55
C THR A 358 -16.46 23.45 8.06
N ILE A 359 -17.58 24.06 8.48
CA ILE A 359 -17.97 24.18 9.89
C ILE A 359 -18.23 22.81 10.54
N TYR A 360 -18.58 21.80 9.73
CA TYR A 360 -18.86 20.45 10.22
C TYR A 360 -17.59 19.61 10.40
N LYS A 361 -16.45 20.05 9.89
CA LYS A 361 -15.19 19.35 10.09
C LYS A 361 -14.84 19.23 11.58
N GLY A 362 -14.55 18.01 12.03
CA GLY A 362 -14.21 17.69 13.41
C GLY A 362 -15.43 17.55 14.34
N LYS A 363 -16.64 17.71 13.85
CA LYS A 363 -17.88 17.49 14.61
C LYS A 363 -18.42 16.09 14.42
N THR A 364 -19.01 15.53 15.46
CA THR A 364 -19.75 14.28 15.35
C THR A 364 -21.09 14.50 14.62
N VAL A 365 -21.66 13.41 14.10
CA VAL A 365 -22.98 13.47 13.45
C VAL A 365 -24.05 13.97 14.42
N ALA A 366 -23.97 13.57 15.70
CA ALA A 366 -24.90 14.06 16.74
C ALA A 366 -24.75 15.57 16.99
N GLU A 367 -23.53 16.12 17.02
CA GLU A 367 -23.29 17.56 17.16
C GLU A 367 -23.83 18.35 15.95
N ILE A 368 -23.66 17.79 14.73
CA ILE A 368 -24.19 18.40 13.51
C ILE A 368 -25.72 18.39 13.54
N ALA A 369 -26.34 17.27 13.95
CA ALA A 369 -27.78 17.15 14.11
C ALA A 369 -28.33 18.19 15.10
N ALA A 370 -27.66 18.39 16.24
CA ALA A 370 -28.04 19.43 17.22
C ALA A 370 -27.93 20.84 16.65
N LEU A 371 -26.89 21.16 15.89
CA LEU A 371 -26.74 22.47 15.23
C LEU A 371 -27.83 22.73 14.20
N ARG A 372 -28.26 21.69 13.50
CA ARG A 372 -29.30 21.78 12.47
C ARG A 372 -30.73 21.69 13.03
N LYS A 373 -30.86 21.30 14.30
CA LYS A 373 -32.16 21.02 14.97
C LYS A 373 -32.94 19.89 14.26
N GLU A 374 -32.23 18.86 13.86
CA GLU A 374 -32.73 17.69 13.14
C GLU A 374 -32.34 16.42 13.89
N THR A 375 -32.91 15.27 13.50
CA THR A 375 -32.46 13.96 13.94
C THR A 375 -31.13 13.59 13.26
N ALA A 376 -30.39 12.61 13.80
CA ALA A 376 -29.19 12.09 13.17
C ALA A 376 -29.49 11.47 11.78
N ALA A 377 -30.65 10.84 11.61
CA ALA A 377 -31.08 10.27 10.33
C ALA A 377 -31.36 11.36 9.26
N GLU A 378 -32.06 12.41 9.60
CA GLU A 378 -32.28 13.57 8.71
C GLU A 378 -30.95 14.25 8.36
N THR A 379 -30.06 14.37 9.35
CA THR A 379 -28.70 14.92 9.14
C THR A 379 -27.89 14.07 8.16
N LEU A 380 -27.94 12.73 8.22
CA LEU A 380 -27.27 11.88 7.23
C LEU A 380 -27.76 12.14 5.81
N ILE A 381 -29.09 12.21 5.62
CA ILE A 381 -29.69 12.53 4.30
C ILE A 381 -29.18 13.87 3.80
N TYR A 382 -29.19 14.89 4.67
CA TYR A 382 -28.68 16.22 4.32
C TYR A 382 -27.21 16.19 3.90
N LEU A 383 -26.34 15.51 4.67
CA LEU A 383 -24.91 15.45 4.40
C LEU A 383 -24.64 14.80 3.04
N VAL A 384 -25.35 13.72 2.69
CA VAL A 384 -25.21 13.08 1.37
C VAL A 384 -25.74 13.99 0.26
N ALA A 385 -26.92 14.59 0.45
CA ALA A 385 -27.51 15.50 -0.54
C ALA A 385 -26.59 16.71 -0.81
N ALA A 386 -26.05 17.33 0.23
CA ALA A 386 -25.12 18.46 0.10
C ALA A 386 -23.82 18.06 -0.62
N SER A 387 -23.32 16.83 -0.37
CA SER A 387 -22.15 16.30 -1.08
C SER A 387 -22.42 16.11 -2.57
N HIS A 388 -23.58 15.56 -2.95
CA HIS A 388 -23.98 15.40 -4.35
C HIS A 388 -24.17 16.76 -5.06
N GLU A 389 -24.79 17.74 -4.40
CA GLU A 389 -24.93 19.09 -4.98
C GLU A 389 -23.57 19.77 -5.15
N PHE A 390 -22.65 19.59 -4.20
CA PHE A 390 -21.28 20.09 -4.32
C PHE A 390 -20.54 19.44 -5.50
N GLU A 391 -20.62 18.12 -5.64
CA GLU A 391 -20.02 17.36 -6.74
C GLU A 391 -20.54 17.85 -8.10
N LYS A 392 -21.86 18.03 -8.22
CA LYS A 392 -22.50 18.54 -9.42
C LYS A 392 -22.06 19.96 -9.76
N LYS A 393 -21.91 20.81 -8.73
CA LYS A 393 -21.47 22.21 -8.90
C LYS A 393 -20.00 22.33 -9.26
N TYR A 394 -19.16 21.42 -8.74
CA TYR A 394 -17.71 21.45 -8.89
C TYR A 394 -17.16 20.11 -9.45
N PRO A 395 -17.48 19.75 -10.71
CA PRO A 395 -17.17 18.44 -11.28
C PRO A 395 -15.65 18.17 -11.44
N HIS A 396 -14.82 19.21 -11.33
CA HIS A 396 -13.36 19.12 -11.39
C HIS A 396 -12.68 19.15 -10.02
N TYR A 397 -13.45 19.13 -8.93
CA TYR A 397 -12.90 19.09 -7.58
C TYR A 397 -12.21 17.73 -7.37
N LYS A 398 -10.88 17.75 -7.19
CA LYS A 398 -10.06 16.53 -7.15
C LYS A 398 -9.77 16.02 -5.74
N GLU A 399 -10.04 16.83 -4.74
CA GLU A 399 -9.90 16.43 -3.35
C GLU A 399 -11.19 15.71 -2.92
N GLY A 400 -11.11 14.70 -2.06
CA GLY A 400 -12.32 14.05 -1.54
C GLY A 400 -13.33 15.07 -0.99
N ILE A 401 -14.62 14.91 -1.29
CA ILE A 401 -15.67 15.87 -0.92
C ILE A 401 -16.03 15.72 0.56
N GLU A 402 -16.14 14.50 1.02
CA GLU A 402 -16.49 14.19 2.41
C GLU A 402 -15.76 12.92 2.90
N GLN A 403 -15.53 12.84 4.19
CA GLN A 403 -15.04 11.65 4.89
C GLN A 403 -15.54 11.66 6.33
N ILE A 404 -15.94 10.51 6.81
CA ILE A 404 -16.39 10.27 8.17
C ILE A 404 -15.59 9.14 8.81
N THR A 405 -15.32 9.23 10.12
CA THR A 405 -14.95 8.06 10.92
C THR A 405 -16.22 7.41 11.45
N GLY A 406 -16.37 6.10 11.29
CA GLY A 406 -17.51 5.33 11.78
C GLY A 406 -17.13 4.45 12.95
N ALA A 407 -17.69 4.72 14.13
CA ALA A 407 -17.54 3.85 15.31
C ALA A 407 -18.52 2.67 15.17
N SER A 408 -18.05 1.59 14.58
CA SER A 408 -18.89 0.46 14.13
C SER A 408 -18.17 -0.89 14.18
N MET A 409 -17.19 -1.05 15.06
CA MET A 409 -16.48 -2.31 15.22
C MET A 409 -16.26 -2.62 16.71
N ASN A 410 -16.22 -3.89 17.02
CA ASN A 410 -15.97 -4.41 18.37
C ASN A 410 -14.47 -4.73 18.53
N GLU A 411 -13.86 -4.37 19.66
CA GLU A 411 -12.44 -4.61 19.93
C GLU A 411 -12.10 -6.11 20.02
N ASP A 412 -13.04 -6.96 20.48
CA ASP A 412 -12.82 -8.40 20.58
C ASP A 412 -12.85 -9.05 19.20
N ASP A 413 -13.74 -8.62 18.31
CA ASP A 413 -13.73 -9.04 16.91
C ASP A 413 -12.45 -8.59 16.20
N VAL A 414 -12.01 -7.34 16.38
CA VAL A 414 -10.73 -6.86 15.85
C VAL A 414 -9.58 -7.73 16.33
N THR A 415 -9.52 -8.04 17.63
CA THR A 415 -8.50 -8.92 18.21
C THR A 415 -8.54 -10.31 17.57
N THR A 416 -9.73 -10.87 17.41
CA THR A 416 -9.96 -12.18 16.79
C THR A 416 -9.46 -12.21 15.34
N PHE A 417 -9.81 -11.22 14.55
CA PHE A 417 -9.33 -11.09 13.15
C PHE A 417 -7.81 -10.92 13.10
N LEU A 418 -7.21 -10.05 13.94
CA LEU A 418 -5.76 -9.84 13.99
C LEU A 418 -4.98 -11.12 14.34
N THR A 419 -5.54 -11.99 15.18
CA THR A 419 -4.86 -13.22 15.64
C THR A 419 -5.00 -14.40 14.68
N TRP A 420 -5.94 -14.38 13.74
CA TRP A 420 -6.10 -15.46 12.75
C TRP A 420 -4.81 -15.70 11.96
N ALA A 421 -4.42 -16.98 11.79
CA ALA A 421 -3.15 -17.35 11.16
C ALA A 421 -2.95 -16.79 9.74
N HIS A 422 -4.05 -16.54 9.01
CA HIS A 422 -4.05 -16.06 7.63
C HIS A 422 -4.45 -14.59 7.48
N THR A 423 -4.39 -13.82 8.56
CA THR A 423 -4.50 -12.36 8.52
C THR A 423 -3.12 -11.73 8.51
N ASN A 424 -2.80 -10.89 7.53
CA ASN A 424 -1.70 -9.95 7.56
C ASN A 424 -2.19 -8.55 7.98
N PHE A 425 -1.28 -7.63 8.23
CA PHE A 425 -1.66 -6.32 8.74
C PHE A 425 -1.58 -5.24 7.65
N CYS A 426 -2.45 -4.25 7.80
CA CYS A 426 -2.50 -3.11 6.92
C CYS A 426 -2.67 -1.81 7.73
N THR A 427 -2.44 -0.67 7.08
CA THR A 427 -2.86 0.62 7.60
C THR A 427 -4.26 0.99 7.12
N ASP A 428 -4.62 0.61 5.91
CA ASP A 428 -5.76 1.17 5.18
C ASP A 428 -5.75 2.71 5.26
N GLY A 429 -4.51 3.24 5.28
CA GLY A 429 -4.20 4.63 5.61
C GLY A 429 -3.88 5.46 4.39
N GLY A 430 -4.36 6.72 4.40
CA GLY A 430 -4.01 7.77 3.46
C GLY A 430 -3.20 8.89 4.13
N ASP A 431 -3.41 10.12 3.69
CA ASP A 431 -2.66 11.31 4.13
C ASP A 431 -3.08 11.86 5.51
N GLY A 432 -3.93 11.16 6.26
CA GLY A 432 -4.41 11.59 7.58
C GLY A 432 -5.91 11.34 7.76
N GLY A 433 -6.50 11.99 8.74
CA GLY A 433 -7.93 11.88 9.07
C GLY A 433 -8.27 10.73 10.01
N HIS A 434 -7.54 9.62 9.95
CA HIS A 434 -7.68 8.48 10.85
C HIS A 434 -6.31 8.11 11.44
N PRO A 435 -6.21 7.78 12.73
CA PRO A 435 -4.93 7.42 13.37
C PRO A 435 -4.27 6.18 12.76
N ARG A 436 -5.02 5.32 12.06
CA ARG A 436 -4.47 4.13 11.39
C ARG A 436 -3.35 4.43 10.41
N SER A 437 -3.37 5.63 9.78
CA SER A 437 -2.33 6.07 8.85
C SER A 437 -0.95 6.20 9.48
N TYR A 438 -0.87 6.51 10.78
CA TYR A 438 0.36 6.82 11.50
C TYR A 438 0.68 5.85 12.64
N GLY A 439 -0.26 4.97 13.02
CA GLY A 439 -0.14 4.18 14.24
C GLY A 439 -0.37 2.67 14.11
N SER A 440 -0.91 2.14 13.01
CA SER A 440 -1.37 0.74 12.94
C SER A 440 -0.30 -0.28 13.36
N PHE A 441 0.87 -0.25 12.77
CA PHE A 441 1.91 -1.25 13.01
C PHE A 441 2.54 -1.11 14.40
N THR A 442 2.77 0.11 14.85
CA THR A 442 3.31 0.37 16.19
C THR A 442 2.28 0.09 17.28
N ARG A 443 0.98 0.30 17.02
CA ARG A 443 -0.12 -0.11 17.91
C ARG A 443 -0.17 -1.62 18.08
N ILE A 444 0.03 -2.39 17.02
CA ILE A 444 0.10 -3.85 17.12
C ILE A 444 1.24 -4.26 18.05
N LEU A 445 2.45 -3.71 17.85
CA LEU A 445 3.61 -4.03 18.67
C LEU A 445 3.46 -3.58 20.13
N GLY A 446 2.92 -2.38 20.36
CA GLY A 446 2.70 -1.85 21.71
C GLY A 446 1.51 -2.51 22.39
N ARG A 447 0.33 -2.38 21.80
CA ARG A 447 -0.93 -2.78 22.47
C ARG A 447 -1.19 -4.30 22.39
N TYR A 448 -1.10 -4.92 21.20
CA TYR A 448 -1.51 -6.32 21.04
C TYR A 448 -0.40 -7.32 21.39
N VAL A 449 0.87 -6.94 21.24
CA VAL A 449 2.01 -7.79 21.65
C VAL A 449 2.38 -7.53 23.11
N ARG A 450 2.82 -6.29 23.45
CA ARG A 450 3.38 -5.99 24.77
C ARG A 450 2.34 -5.93 25.86
N GLU A 451 1.22 -5.21 25.67
CA GLU A 451 0.23 -4.95 26.71
C GLU A 451 -0.80 -6.09 26.83
N ARG A 452 -1.50 -6.41 25.75
CA ARG A 452 -2.58 -7.41 25.71
C ARG A 452 -2.07 -8.85 25.61
N LYS A 453 -0.86 -9.07 25.11
CA LYS A 453 -0.26 -10.40 24.85
C LYS A 453 -1.14 -11.30 23.96
N ALA A 454 -1.89 -10.69 23.04
CA ALA A 454 -2.73 -11.39 22.09
C ALA A 454 -1.91 -12.10 20.99
N LEU A 455 -0.70 -11.62 20.73
CA LEU A 455 0.27 -12.17 19.77
C LEU A 455 1.65 -12.21 20.44
N THR A 456 2.48 -13.18 20.04
CA THR A 456 3.92 -13.09 20.31
C THR A 456 4.57 -12.06 19.39
N LEU A 457 5.76 -11.58 19.73
CA LEU A 457 6.50 -10.66 18.89
C LEU A 457 6.80 -11.29 17.52
N GLU A 458 7.21 -12.55 17.51
CA GLU A 458 7.54 -13.31 16.30
C GLU A 458 6.33 -13.47 15.38
N GLN A 459 5.15 -13.77 15.94
CA GLN A 459 3.89 -13.84 15.20
C GLN A 459 3.54 -12.48 14.57
N ALA A 460 3.62 -11.40 15.36
CA ALA A 460 3.30 -10.07 14.86
C ALA A 460 4.26 -9.65 13.72
N ILE A 461 5.57 -9.84 13.90
CA ILE A 461 6.55 -9.52 12.85
C ILE A 461 6.33 -10.38 11.60
N ASN A 462 6.05 -11.68 11.74
CA ASN A 462 5.73 -12.54 10.59
C ASN A 462 4.52 -11.98 9.80
N LYS A 463 3.43 -11.61 10.49
CA LYS A 463 2.22 -11.03 9.88
C LYS A 463 2.48 -9.68 9.20
N MET A 464 3.43 -8.89 9.71
CA MET A 464 3.87 -7.61 9.12
C MET A 464 4.83 -7.79 7.93
N THR A 465 5.42 -8.97 7.74
CA THR A 465 6.56 -9.15 6.85
C THR A 465 6.46 -10.41 5.99
N GLY A 466 6.90 -11.57 6.47
CA GLY A 466 6.94 -12.82 5.69
C GLY A 466 5.57 -13.28 5.21
N LEU A 467 4.55 -13.23 6.08
CA LEU A 467 3.18 -13.58 5.74
C LEU A 467 2.59 -12.56 4.74
N ALA A 468 2.76 -11.26 5.00
CA ALA A 468 2.31 -10.22 4.09
C ALA A 468 2.95 -10.35 2.70
N ALA A 469 4.26 -10.63 2.62
CA ALA A 469 4.94 -10.91 1.35
C ALA A 469 4.36 -12.14 0.64
N GLY A 470 4.07 -13.20 1.38
CA GLY A 470 3.42 -14.41 0.86
C GLY A 470 2.02 -14.11 0.30
N HIS A 471 1.17 -13.45 1.08
CA HIS A 471 -0.21 -13.13 0.70
C HIS A 471 -0.31 -12.17 -0.49
N THR A 472 0.69 -11.31 -0.69
CA THR A 472 0.72 -10.34 -1.80
C THR A 472 1.55 -10.80 -3.00
N GLY A 473 2.29 -11.90 -2.85
CA GLY A 473 3.14 -12.46 -3.91
C GLY A 473 4.47 -11.71 -4.11
N ILE A 474 4.86 -10.83 -3.17
CA ILE A 474 6.14 -10.11 -3.23
C ILE A 474 7.30 -11.06 -2.95
N LYS A 475 8.31 -11.03 -3.82
CA LYS A 475 9.47 -11.92 -3.75
C LYS A 475 10.71 -11.21 -3.20
N ASN A 476 11.59 -11.98 -2.54
CA ASN A 476 12.89 -11.53 -2.04
C ASN A 476 12.86 -10.41 -0.99
N ARG A 477 11.72 -10.20 -0.31
CA ARG A 477 11.49 -9.25 0.79
C ARG A 477 10.70 -9.92 1.92
N GLY A 478 10.52 -9.26 3.04
CA GLY A 478 9.73 -9.74 4.18
C GLY A 478 10.45 -10.73 5.10
N THR A 479 11.70 -11.12 4.81
CA THR A 479 12.50 -11.95 5.71
C THR A 479 13.97 -11.52 5.74
N ILE A 480 14.62 -11.64 6.92
CA ILE A 480 16.07 -11.46 7.05
C ILE A 480 16.73 -12.78 6.66
N ALA A 481 17.20 -12.87 5.42
CA ALA A 481 17.94 -14.01 4.88
C ALA A 481 18.98 -13.53 3.85
N SER A 482 20.08 -14.27 3.71
CA SER A 482 21.13 -13.95 2.74
C SER A 482 20.56 -13.88 1.31
N GLY A 483 20.96 -12.86 0.55
CA GLY A 483 20.49 -12.58 -0.81
C GLY A 483 19.17 -11.81 -0.89
N LYS A 484 18.41 -11.66 0.19
CA LYS A 484 17.20 -10.83 0.24
C LYS A 484 17.55 -9.34 0.20
N TYR A 485 16.59 -8.50 -0.18
CA TYR A 485 16.77 -7.05 -0.12
C TYR A 485 16.87 -6.58 1.33
N ALA A 486 17.73 -5.61 1.57
CA ALA A 486 17.97 -5.06 2.90
C ALA A 486 16.92 -3.97 3.23
N ASP A 487 15.67 -4.38 3.36
CA ASP A 487 14.60 -3.59 3.98
C ASP A 487 14.54 -4.04 5.43
N LEU A 488 14.91 -3.15 6.34
CA LEU A 488 15.10 -3.49 7.76
C LEU A 488 14.51 -2.41 8.66
N VAL A 489 14.07 -2.83 9.84
CA VAL A 489 13.65 -1.92 10.92
C VAL A 489 14.34 -2.30 12.23
N LEU A 490 14.92 -1.31 12.90
CA LEU A 490 15.45 -1.40 14.26
C LEU A 490 14.49 -0.67 15.19
N PHE A 491 13.96 -1.34 16.20
CA PHE A 491 13.03 -0.75 17.16
C PHE A 491 13.22 -1.24 18.58
N ASP A 492 12.74 -0.45 19.54
CA ASP A 492 12.73 -0.81 20.95
C ASP A 492 11.41 -1.48 21.33
N PRO A 493 11.38 -2.79 21.66
CA PRO A 493 10.15 -3.49 22.00
C PRO A 493 9.52 -3.01 23.32
N GLN A 494 10.26 -2.28 24.16
CA GLN A 494 9.77 -1.76 25.44
C GLN A 494 9.01 -0.43 25.28
N THR A 495 9.36 0.36 24.25
CA THR A 495 8.79 1.70 24.08
C THR A 495 7.94 1.85 22.83
N VAL A 496 8.01 0.91 21.87
CA VAL A 496 7.25 1.00 20.61
C VAL A 496 5.75 1.05 20.89
N ILE A 497 5.10 2.14 20.43
CA ILE A 497 3.67 2.40 20.59
C ILE A 497 3.19 3.49 19.63
N ASP A 498 1.93 3.45 19.23
CA ASP A 498 1.25 4.53 18.53
C ASP A 498 0.95 5.73 19.44
N LYS A 499 0.94 6.92 18.87
CA LYS A 499 0.50 8.18 19.54
C LYS A 499 -0.64 8.85 18.79
N ALA A 500 -0.96 8.36 17.61
CA ALA A 500 -2.03 8.90 16.80
C ALA A 500 -3.41 8.66 17.44
N THR A 501 -4.23 9.71 17.45
CA THR A 501 -5.61 9.71 17.97
C THR A 501 -6.55 10.34 16.94
N ILE A 502 -7.86 10.27 17.15
CA ILE A 502 -8.83 10.97 16.28
C ILE A 502 -8.56 12.49 16.29
N GLN A 503 -8.21 13.06 17.43
CA GLN A 503 -7.91 14.50 17.57
C GLN A 503 -6.56 14.89 16.98
N ASN A 504 -5.60 13.99 16.99
CA ASN A 504 -4.26 14.18 16.41
C ASN A 504 -3.85 12.94 15.59
N PRO A 505 -4.45 12.74 14.40
CA PRO A 505 -4.28 11.51 13.63
C PRO A 505 -2.90 11.36 12.97
N ALA A 506 -2.10 12.42 12.93
CA ALA A 506 -0.76 12.42 12.35
C ALA A 506 0.37 12.44 13.41
N ALA A 507 0.06 12.18 14.69
CA ALA A 507 1.07 12.07 15.72
C ALA A 507 2.01 10.89 15.42
N LEU A 508 3.32 11.15 15.48
CA LEU A 508 4.34 10.14 15.21
C LEU A 508 4.38 9.09 16.34
N SER A 509 4.58 7.86 15.96
CA SER A 509 4.80 6.74 16.87
C SER A 509 6.14 6.86 17.59
N GLU A 510 6.27 6.20 18.75
CA GLU A 510 7.52 6.07 19.49
C GLU A 510 8.14 4.68 19.28
N GLY A 511 9.43 4.56 19.57
CA GLY A 511 10.15 3.29 19.65
C GLY A 511 10.74 2.78 18.34
N ILE A 512 10.40 3.33 17.16
CA ILE A 512 11.12 3.06 15.91
C ILE A 512 12.42 3.88 15.92
N ILE A 513 13.57 3.20 15.83
CA ILE A 513 14.91 3.82 15.96
C ILE A 513 15.49 4.13 14.58
N LYS A 514 15.54 3.13 13.69
CA LYS A 514 16.06 3.28 12.33
C LYS A 514 15.29 2.40 11.35
N VAL A 515 15.17 2.90 10.13
CA VAL A 515 14.60 2.13 9.01
C VAL A 515 15.54 2.22 7.81
N TRP A 516 15.78 1.08 7.18
CA TRP A 516 16.51 0.96 5.93
C TRP A 516 15.59 0.43 4.83
N VAL A 517 15.70 1.02 3.65
CA VAL A 517 15.04 0.56 2.43
C VAL A 517 16.12 0.32 1.38
N ASN A 518 16.12 -0.87 0.80
CA ASN A 518 17.14 -1.26 -0.18
C ASN A 518 18.58 -0.99 0.29
N GLY A 519 18.86 -1.17 1.59
CA GLY A 519 20.18 -0.99 2.20
C GLY A 519 20.54 0.45 2.54
N GLU A 520 19.71 1.44 2.25
CA GLU A 520 19.92 2.84 2.62
C GLU A 520 19.08 3.22 3.83
N CYS A 521 19.69 3.93 4.80
CA CYS A 521 18.96 4.46 5.95
C CYS A 521 18.05 5.61 5.49
N VAL A 522 16.74 5.45 5.65
CA VAL A 522 15.72 6.42 5.23
C VAL A 522 15.04 7.15 6.39
N TYR A 523 15.16 6.59 7.60
CA TYR A 523 14.56 7.15 8.81
C TYR A 523 15.45 6.89 10.02
N GLN A 524 15.67 7.91 10.80
CA GLN A 524 16.42 7.88 12.04
C GLN A 524 16.03 9.07 12.91
N ASP A 525 16.04 8.89 14.26
CA ASP A 525 15.78 9.95 15.23
C ASP A 525 14.44 10.69 14.96
N GLN A 526 13.41 9.92 14.65
CA GLN A 526 12.06 10.40 14.30
C GLN A 526 12.00 11.31 13.06
N GLN A 527 12.99 11.26 12.19
CA GLN A 527 13.09 12.11 11.00
C GLN A 527 13.47 11.30 9.76
N SER A 528 13.07 11.81 8.59
CA SER A 528 13.58 11.32 7.31
C SER A 528 15.03 11.77 7.12
N THR A 529 15.87 10.87 6.64
CA THR A 529 17.25 11.17 6.22
C THR A 529 17.32 11.83 4.84
N LYS A 530 16.19 12.04 4.17
CA LYS A 530 16.09 12.56 2.80
C LYS A 530 16.72 11.65 1.74
N HIS A 531 16.87 10.35 2.02
CA HIS A 531 17.22 9.34 1.04
C HIS A 531 15.94 8.72 0.47
N TYR A 532 15.93 8.45 -0.83
CA TYR A 532 14.75 7.99 -1.56
C TYR A 532 15.05 6.74 -2.42
N PRO A 533 15.50 5.62 -1.80
CA PRO A 533 15.90 4.41 -2.52
C PRO A 533 14.73 3.51 -2.91
N GLY A 534 13.50 3.94 -2.68
CA GLY A 534 12.31 3.15 -2.97
C GLY A 534 12.15 2.84 -4.46
N VAL A 535 11.73 1.62 -4.75
CA VAL A 535 11.54 1.13 -6.12
C VAL A 535 10.12 0.63 -6.32
N PHE A 536 9.70 0.53 -7.58
CA PHE A 536 8.49 -0.23 -7.93
C PHE A 536 8.80 -1.73 -7.84
N ILE A 537 7.97 -2.46 -7.10
CA ILE A 537 8.04 -3.92 -6.97
C ILE A 537 7.02 -4.53 -7.91
N SER A 538 7.49 -5.27 -8.89
CA SER A 538 6.64 -6.07 -9.77
C SER A 538 6.38 -7.44 -9.18
N ARG A 539 5.28 -8.03 -9.57
CA ARG A 539 4.87 -9.41 -9.26
C ARG A 539 5.96 -10.44 -9.59
#